data_ae199b6134e983881f1b9b824e895157
#
_entry.id   ae199b6134e983881f1b9b824e895157
#
_cell.length_a   1.000
_cell.length_b   1.000
_cell.length_c   1.000
_cell.angle_alpha   90.00
_cell.angle_beta   90.00
_cell.angle_gamma   90.00
#
_symmetry.space_group_name_H-M   'P 1'
#
loop_
_entity.id
_entity.type
_entity.pdbx_description
1 polymer ?
#
loop_
_entity_poly.entity_id
_entity_poly.type
_entity_poly.pdbx_seq_one_letter_code
_entity_poly.pdbx_strand_id
1 'polypeptide(L)'
;GNEGGDMLAYTLDGEPVQYFPLSYEFPFKGAPMVKDTDGDGDLEILMGTSNSLVNVDVKTSGAIDNHWYMHRGNLHRTGYYEFTSSGGDMTITVSNMLDWNLLGLPVIVGNNDQMSVYPASIEGTLFSFEDSYVQESELNPGTGYWLRFEETGETDITGSSINSLTIPMQADWNLISGMSTPVQFTDIVDPEGIVIPGTLFGFGESYEQADELEPGKAYWLRTTDSGEIHLG
;
A
#
# COMPACT_ATOMS: atom_id res chain seq x y z
N GLY A 1 -25.51 -15.17 -2.98
CA GLY A 1 -26.82 -15.81 -2.73
C GLY A 1 -27.58 -16.06 -4.02
N ASN A 2 -28.64 -16.81 -3.91
CA ASN A 2 -29.49 -17.14 -5.04
C ASN A 2 -30.97 -16.75 -4.80
N GLU A 3 -31.81 -16.92 -5.81
CA GLU A 3 -33.25 -16.64 -5.73
C GLU A 3 -34.02 -17.67 -4.87
N GLY A 4 -33.42 -18.81 -4.55
CA GLY A 4 -33.95 -19.83 -3.65
C GLY A 4 -33.76 -19.49 -2.17
N GLY A 5 -33.03 -18.42 -1.85
CA GLY A 5 -32.73 -18.04 -0.47
C GLY A 5 -31.48 -18.70 0.10
N ASP A 6 -30.60 -19.28 -0.76
CA ASP A 6 -29.36 -19.87 -0.28
C ASP A 6 -28.20 -18.86 -0.41
N MET A 7 -27.41 -18.76 0.65
CA MET A 7 -26.10 -18.13 0.64
C MET A 7 -25.05 -19.20 0.42
N LEU A 8 -24.24 -19.03 -0.64
CA LEU A 8 -23.22 -19.99 -1.06
C LEU A 8 -21.83 -19.39 -0.80
N ALA A 9 -20.91 -20.20 -0.29
CA ALA A 9 -19.49 -19.86 -0.16
C ALA A 9 -18.64 -21.02 -0.65
N TYR A 10 -17.56 -20.69 -1.37
CA TYR A 10 -16.62 -21.63 -1.94
C TYR A 10 -15.19 -21.20 -1.65
N THR A 11 -14.31 -22.18 -1.52
CA THR A 11 -12.84 -21.93 -1.51
C THR A 11 -12.37 -21.48 -2.91
N LEU A 12 -11.14 -21.02 -3.01
CA LEU A 12 -10.53 -20.66 -4.29
C LEU A 12 -10.40 -21.84 -5.25
N ASP A 13 -10.36 -23.07 -4.71
CA ASP A 13 -10.35 -24.32 -5.50
C ASP A 13 -11.75 -24.76 -5.93
N GLY A 14 -12.79 -24.01 -5.54
CA GLY A 14 -14.17 -24.28 -5.91
C GLY A 14 -14.92 -25.24 -5.00
N GLU A 15 -14.33 -25.66 -3.88
CA GLU A 15 -14.96 -26.54 -2.90
C GLU A 15 -15.90 -25.73 -1.99
N PRO A 16 -17.06 -26.27 -1.60
CA PRO A 16 -17.95 -25.62 -0.65
C PRO A 16 -17.25 -25.35 0.70
N VAL A 17 -17.40 -24.17 1.22
CA VAL A 17 -16.94 -23.83 2.58
C VAL A 17 -17.83 -24.56 3.60
N GLN A 18 -17.19 -25.04 4.68
CA GLN A 18 -17.92 -25.76 5.76
C GLN A 18 -19.10 -24.91 6.25
N TYR A 19 -20.23 -25.57 6.50
CA TYR A 19 -21.53 -25.01 6.92
C TYR A 19 -22.30 -24.24 5.83
N PHE A 20 -21.77 -24.09 4.63
CA PHE A 20 -22.51 -23.55 3.50
C PHE A 20 -23.06 -24.70 2.60
N PRO A 21 -24.21 -24.48 1.94
CA PRO A 21 -25.05 -23.29 1.89
C PRO A 21 -25.83 -23.01 3.19
N LEU A 22 -26.03 -21.75 3.50
CA LEU A 22 -26.96 -21.30 4.53
C LEU A 22 -28.27 -20.92 3.86
N SER A 23 -29.37 -21.60 4.23
CA SER A 23 -30.67 -21.35 3.63
C SER A 23 -31.50 -20.39 4.49
N TYR A 24 -32.14 -19.42 3.84
CA TYR A 24 -32.99 -18.43 4.42
C TYR A 24 -34.35 -18.40 3.73
N GLU A 25 -35.39 -17.95 4.43
CA GLU A 25 -36.77 -17.98 3.92
C GLU A 25 -37.00 -17.09 2.70
N PHE A 26 -36.22 -16.00 2.58
CA PHE A 26 -36.37 -15.01 1.52
C PHE A 26 -35.16 -14.98 0.57
N PRO A 27 -35.42 -14.75 -0.74
CA PRO A 27 -34.34 -14.62 -1.72
C PRO A 27 -33.32 -13.56 -1.36
N PHE A 28 -32.03 -13.87 -1.52
CA PHE A 28 -30.97 -12.90 -1.39
C PHE A 28 -30.95 -11.96 -2.59
N LYS A 29 -30.77 -10.67 -2.31
CA LYS A 29 -30.72 -9.59 -3.28
C LYS A 29 -29.44 -8.77 -3.11
N GLY A 30 -28.75 -8.51 -4.20
CA GLY A 30 -27.52 -7.73 -4.20
C GLY A 30 -26.28 -8.53 -3.86
N ALA A 31 -25.14 -7.84 -3.75
CA ALA A 31 -23.87 -8.42 -3.40
C ALA A 31 -23.67 -8.49 -1.88
N PRO A 32 -23.00 -9.52 -1.36
CA PRO A 32 -22.60 -9.56 0.04
C PRO A 32 -21.55 -8.48 0.35
N MET A 33 -21.46 -8.10 1.62
CA MET A 33 -20.37 -7.37 2.21
C MET A 33 -19.78 -8.23 3.32
N VAL A 34 -18.45 -8.25 3.44
CA VAL A 34 -17.74 -8.95 4.51
C VAL A 34 -17.05 -7.90 5.38
N LYS A 35 -17.25 -7.98 6.70
CA LYS A 35 -16.66 -7.03 7.65
C LYS A 35 -16.77 -7.56 9.06
N ASP A 36 -15.81 -7.28 9.92
CA ASP A 36 -15.95 -7.36 11.38
C ASP A 36 -16.89 -6.22 11.82
N THR A 37 -18.10 -6.55 12.22
CA THR A 37 -19.18 -5.59 12.54
C THR A 37 -19.39 -5.38 14.03
N ASP A 38 -18.90 -6.27 14.87
CA ASP A 38 -19.03 -6.21 16.33
C ASP A 38 -17.70 -6.01 17.07
N GLY A 39 -16.56 -6.09 16.34
CA GLY A 39 -15.23 -5.79 16.86
C GLY A 39 -14.61 -6.95 17.64
N ASP A 40 -15.08 -8.19 17.42
CA ASP A 40 -14.55 -9.37 18.09
C ASP A 40 -13.37 -10.04 17.36
N GLY A 41 -13.02 -9.56 16.14
CA GLY A 41 -11.93 -10.03 15.31
C GLY A 41 -12.31 -11.15 14.36
N ASP A 42 -13.55 -11.60 14.38
CA ASP A 42 -14.11 -12.52 13.40
C ASP A 42 -14.80 -11.73 12.28
N LEU A 43 -15.03 -12.34 11.13
CA LEU A 43 -15.67 -11.66 10.00
C LEU A 43 -17.14 -12.06 9.87
N GLU A 44 -18.01 -11.07 9.64
CA GLU A 44 -19.41 -11.28 9.30
C GLU A 44 -19.65 -11.09 7.81
N ILE A 45 -20.61 -11.87 7.30
CA ILE A 45 -21.15 -11.71 5.94
C ILE A 45 -22.51 -11.03 6.05
N LEU A 46 -22.61 -9.78 5.58
CA LEU A 46 -23.87 -9.05 5.50
C LEU A 46 -24.45 -9.15 4.10
N MET A 47 -25.72 -9.53 4.02
CA MET A 47 -26.41 -9.62 2.73
C MET A 47 -27.89 -9.24 2.87
N GLY A 48 -28.37 -8.44 1.93
CA GLY A 48 -29.80 -8.08 1.85
C GLY A 48 -30.62 -9.22 1.26
N THR A 49 -31.80 -9.47 1.83
CA THR A 49 -32.85 -10.30 1.22
C THR A 49 -33.94 -9.40 0.68
N SER A 50 -35.00 -9.99 0.10
CA SER A 50 -36.16 -9.22 -0.32
C SER A 50 -36.95 -8.62 0.86
N ASN A 51 -36.67 -9.00 2.11
CA ASN A 51 -37.44 -8.61 3.28
C ASN A 51 -36.60 -8.14 4.48
N SER A 52 -35.31 -8.47 4.54
CA SER A 52 -34.47 -8.20 5.71
C SER A 52 -32.98 -8.08 5.32
N LEU A 53 -32.16 -7.64 6.27
CA LEU A 53 -30.72 -7.77 6.27
C LEU A 53 -30.33 -8.98 7.09
N VAL A 54 -29.53 -9.87 6.51
CA VAL A 54 -28.97 -11.04 7.18
C VAL A 54 -27.51 -10.75 7.49
N ASN A 55 -27.11 -10.98 8.73
CA ASN A 55 -25.74 -10.94 9.20
C ASN A 55 -25.35 -12.34 9.67
N VAL A 56 -24.32 -12.91 9.06
CA VAL A 56 -23.81 -14.24 9.39
C VAL A 56 -22.40 -14.07 9.96
N ASP A 57 -22.25 -14.40 11.21
CA ASP A 57 -20.98 -14.46 11.88
C ASP A 57 -20.28 -15.78 11.52
N VAL A 58 -19.11 -15.69 10.87
CA VAL A 58 -18.41 -16.85 10.32
C VAL A 58 -17.56 -17.57 11.38
N LYS A 59 -17.32 -16.95 12.53
CA LYS A 59 -16.49 -17.47 13.64
C LYS A 59 -15.08 -17.86 13.19
N THR A 60 -14.54 -17.12 12.26
CA THR A 60 -13.17 -17.27 11.77
C THR A 60 -12.50 -15.93 11.74
N SER A 61 -11.45 -15.76 12.54
CA SER A 61 -10.67 -14.53 12.53
C SER A 61 -10.12 -14.25 11.13
N GLY A 62 -10.18 -13.01 10.74
CA GLY A 62 -9.74 -12.60 9.43
C GLY A 62 -9.67 -11.08 9.30
N ALA A 63 -8.94 -10.63 8.30
CA ALA A 63 -8.88 -9.22 7.90
C ALA A 63 -9.56 -9.05 6.54
N ILE A 64 -10.20 -7.91 6.36
CA ILE A 64 -10.79 -7.54 5.05
C ILE A 64 -9.78 -6.87 4.12
N ASP A 65 -8.59 -6.59 4.62
CA ASP A 65 -7.52 -5.99 3.85
C ASP A 65 -7.12 -6.90 2.69
N ASN A 66 -6.88 -6.32 1.53
CA ASN A 66 -6.52 -7.03 0.29
C ASN A 66 -7.58 -8.00 -0.23
N HIS A 67 -8.86 -7.79 0.09
CA HIS A 67 -9.96 -8.59 -0.42
C HIS A 67 -11.06 -7.73 -1.04
N TRP A 68 -11.71 -8.26 -2.04
CA TRP A 68 -12.92 -7.65 -2.62
C TRP A 68 -14.12 -7.89 -1.70
N TYR A 69 -14.22 -7.14 -0.62
CA TYR A 69 -15.14 -7.41 0.50
C TYR A 69 -16.55 -6.84 0.30
N MET A 70 -16.80 -6.07 -0.77
CA MET A 70 -18.12 -5.51 -1.07
C MET A 70 -18.34 -5.26 -2.55
N HIS A 71 -19.58 -4.90 -2.93
CA HIS A 71 -19.90 -4.54 -4.31
C HIS A 71 -19.01 -3.39 -4.82
N ARG A 72 -18.31 -3.62 -5.92
CA ARG A 72 -17.33 -2.71 -6.54
C ARG A 72 -16.11 -2.40 -5.68
N GLY A 73 -15.75 -3.32 -4.78
CA GLY A 73 -14.45 -3.39 -4.09
C GLY A 73 -14.32 -2.51 -2.87
N ASN A 74 -14.87 -1.31 -2.82
CA ASN A 74 -14.70 -0.36 -1.73
C ASN A 74 -15.95 0.51 -1.49
N LEU A 75 -15.94 1.29 -0.40
CA LEU A 75 -17.03 2.21 -0.03
C LEU A 75 -17.33 3.27 -1.10
N HIS A 76 -16.36 3.67 -1.89
CA HIS A 76 -16.51 4.61 -2.99
C HIS A 76 -17.05 3.97 -4.27
N ARG A 77 -17.19 2.63 -4.30
CA ARG A 77 -17.70 1.84 -5.41
C ARG A 77 -16.95 2.10 -6.74
N THR A 78 -15.63 2.26 -6.66
CA THR A 78 -14.79 2.59 -7.81
C THR A 78 -14.71 1.46 -8.83
N GLY A 79 -14.90 0.21 -8.38
CA GLY A 79 -14.66 -0.98 -9.19
C GLY A 79 -13.18 -1.24 -9.44
N TYR A 80 -12.33 -0.49 -8.77
CA TYR A 80 -10.88 -0.64 -8.75
C TYR A 80 -10.49 -1.27 -7.41
N TYR A 81 -9.64 -2.25 -7.46
CA TYR A 81 -9.06 -2.91 -6.30
C TYR A 81 -7.56 -2.66 -6.32
N GLU A 82 -7.09 -1.85 -5.40
CA GLU A 82 -5.66 -1.79 -5.12
C GLU A 82 -5.30 -3.06 -4.35
N PHE A 83 -4.58 -3.92 -5.00
CA PHE A 83 -4.00 -5.08 -4.35
C PHE A 83 -2.79 -4.59 -3.53
N THR A 84 -3.06 -4.11 -2.33
CA THR A 84 -2.01 -4.04 -1.32
C THR A 84 -1.83 -5.47 -0.82
N SER A 85 -0.79 -6.17 -1.26
CA SER A 85 -0.49 -7.46 -0.68
C SER A 85 -0.16 -7.23 0.80
N SER A 86 -1.04 -7.64 1.70
CA SER A 86 -0.70 -7.72 3.11
C SER A 86 0.28 -8.90 3.29
N GLY A 87 1.54 -8.65 2.98
CA GLY A 87 2.59 -9.32 3.68
C GLY A 87 2.38 -9.03 5.16
N GLY A 88 2.53 -10.02 6.05
CA GLY A 88 2.38 -9.78 7.49
C GLY A 88 3.16 -8.53 7.93
N ASP A 89 2.79 -7.95 9.06
CA ASP A 89 3.51 -6.81 9.62
C ASP A 89 5.01 -7.12 9.67
N MET A 90 5.79 -6.22 9.12
CA MET A 90 7.23 -6.30 9.14
C MET A 90 7.81 -4.99 9.70
N THR A 91 8.98 -5.09 10.27
CA THR A 91 9.72 -3.93 10.74
C THR A 91 10.93 -3.71 9.85
N ILE A 92 11.07 -2.51 9.33
CA ILE A 92 12.23 -2.08 8.56
C ILE A 92 12.95 -0.99 9.33
N THR A 93 14.22 -1.21 9.61
CA THR A 93 15.10 -0.23 10.24
C THR A 93 15.67 0.69 9.17
N VAL A 94 15.37 1.97 9.26
CA VAL A 94 15.86 3.01 8.34
C VAL A 94 16.88 3.88 9.07
N SER A 95 18.11 3.90 8.58
CA SER A 95 19.18 4.74 9.11
C SER A 95 19.15 6.13 8.52
N ASN A 96 19.40 7.14 9.32
CA ASN A 96 19.58 8.53 8.92
C ASN A 96 20.92 9.10 9.37
N MET A 97 21.42 10.05 8.62
CA MET A 97 22.58 10.89 9.00
C MET A 97 22.11 12.19 9.62
N LEU A 98 23.04 12.89 10.29
CA LEU A 98 22.85 14.29 10.68
C LEU A 98 22.51 15.12 9.43
N ASP A 99 21.57 16.06 9.56
CA ASP A 99 21.09 16.98 8.54
C ASP A 99 20.20 16.31 7.49
N TRP A 100 20.30 16.63 6.22
CA TRP A 100 19.38 16.21 5.18
C TRP A 100 19.60 14.78 4.69
N ASN A 101 18.52 14.03 4.54
CA ASN A 101 18.49 12.66 4.06
C ASN A 101 17.44 12.50 2.95
N LEU A 102 17.67 11.59 2.00
CA LEU A 102 16.66 11.11 1.06
C LEU A 102 16.02 9.84 1.62
N LEU A 103 14.77 9.92 2.05
CA LEU A 103 14.03 8.83 2.69
C LEU A 103 12.65 8.63 2.06
N GLY A 104 12.09 7.46 2.27
CA GLY A 104 10.74 7.09 1.82
C GLY A 104 10.01 6.25 2.88
N LEU A 105 8.79 5.86 2.57
CA LEU A 105 7.97 5.00 3.41
C LEU A 105 8.10 3.55 2.94
N PRO A 106 8.79 2.67 3.68
CA PRO A 106 9.09 1.31 3.22
C PRO A 106 7.97 0.30 3.47
N VAL A 107 6.97 0.63 4.28
CA VAL A 107 5.83 -0.22 4.65
C VAL A 107 4.55 0.62 4.73
N ILE A 108 3.40 0.00 4.58
CA ILE A 108 2.11 0.67 4.79
C ILE A 108 1.85 0.76 6.30
N VAL A 109 1.73 1.97 6.80
CA VAL A 109 1.49 2.26 8.22
C VAL A 109 0.07 2.76 8.45
N GLY A 110 -0.46 2.59 9.66
CA GLY A 110 -1.79 3.10 10.03
C GLY A 110 -1.85 4.62 10.19
N ASN A 111 -0.69 5.27 10.45
CA ASN A 111 -0.55 6.72 10.51
C ASN A 111 0.75 7.11 9.80
N ASN A 112 0.62 7.79 8.67
CA ASN A 112 1.72 8.21 7.79
C ASN A 112 2.19 9.65 8.03
N ASP A 113 1.75 10.30 9.11
CA ASP A 113 2.25 11.61 9.53
C ASP A 113 3.77 11.57 9.78
N GLN A 114 4.48 12.64 9.38
CA GLN A 114 5.93 12.74 9.49
C GLN A 114 6.46 12.33 10.87
N MET A 115 5.88 12.90 11.92
CA MET A 115 6.38 12.69 13.29
C MET A 115 5.98 11.32 13.85
N SER A 116 4.97 10.67 13.27
CA SER A 116 4.58 9.31 13.60
C SER A 116 5.51 8.28 12.97
N VAL A 117 5.97 8.53 11.75
CA VAL A 117 6.87 7.64 10.99
C VAL A 117 8.33 7.87 11.38
N TYR A 118 8.78 9.13 11.43
CA TYR A 118 10.15 9.53 11.75
C TYR A 118 10.18 10.48 12.96
N PRO A 119 9.96 9.99 14.18
CA PRO A 119 9.80 10.84 15.37
C PRO A 119 11.05 11.63 15.77
N ALA A 120 12.23 11.21 15.31
CA ALA A 120 13.50 11.92 15.54
C ALA A 120 13.80 12.98 14.48
N SER A 121 12.96 13.13 13.46
CA SER A 121 13.13 14.15 12.42
C SER A 121 12.74 15.54 12.91
N ILE A 122 13.21 16.58 12.22
CA ILE A 122 12.82 17.96 12.50
C ILE A 122 11.46 18.21 11.86
N GLU A 123 10.45 18.53 12.67
CA GLU A 123 9.09 18.79 12.22
C GLU A 123 9.05 19.88 11.13
N GLY A 124 8.24 19.66 10.09
CA GLY A 124 8.08 20.59 8.98
C GLY A 124 9.25 20.62 7.98
N THR A 125 10.13 19.63 8.02
CA THR A 125 11.24 19.48 7.06
C THR A 125 11.03 18.34 6.07
N LEU A 126 9.82 17.84 5.94
CA LEU A 126 9.44 16.83 4.94
C LEU A 126 9.13 17.55 3.62
N PHE A 127 9.89 17.24 2.55
CA PHE A 127 9.69 17.83 1.23
C PHE A 127 9.67 16.75 0.16
N SER A 128 8.59 16.68 -0.61
CA SER A 128 8.51 15.97 -1.89
C SER A 128 9.03 16.84 -3.04
N PHE A 129 9.01 16.30 -4.26
CA PHE A 129 9.39 17.04 -5.46
C PHE A 129 8.37 16.83 -6.57
N GLU A 130 7.73 17.94 -6.99
CA GLU A 130 6.86 18.07 -8.15
C GLU A 130 7.27 19.34 -8.88
N ASP A 131 8.08 19.29 -9.93
CA ASP A 131 8.69 20.48 -10.58
C ASP A 131 9.48 21.41 -9.61
N SER A 132 9.08 21.43 -8.36
CA SER A 132 9.70 22.16 -7.25
C SER A 132 9.51 21.41 -5.94
N TYR A 133 10.26 21.79 -4.90
CA TYR A 133 10.07 21.21 -3.57
C TYR A 133 8.74 21.66 -2.97
N VAL A 134 7.95 20.66 -2.52
CA VAL A 134 6.66 20.84 -1.85
C VAL A 134 6.79 20.36 -0.41
N GLN A 135 6.44 21.22 0.56
CA GLN A 135 6.42 20.83 1.96
C GLN A 135 5.21 19.94 2.23
N GLU A 136 5.47 18.78 2.82
CA GLU A 136 4.47 17.77 3.16
C GLU A 136 4.36 17.59 4.68
N SER A 137 3.29 16.93 5.11
CA SER A 137 3.11 16.47 6.50
C SER A 137 2.98 14.96 6.61
N GLU A 138 2.72 14.28 5.50
CA GLU A 138 2.47 12.85 5.42
C GLU A 138 3.39 12.20 4.37
N LEU A 139 3.77 10.94 4.62
CA LEU A 139 4.55 10.16 3.69
C LEU A 139 3.64 9.19 2.92
N ASN A 140 3.86 9.08 1.63
CA ASN A 140 3.16 8.14 0.76
C ASN A 140 4.12 7.11 0.15
N PRO A 141 3.72 5.84 0.03
CA PRO A 141 4.51 4.82 -0.65
C PRO A 141 4.86 5.24 -2.08
N GLY A 142 6.09 4.94 -2.52
CA GLY A 142 6.58 5.28 -3.86
C GLY A 142 7.10 6.71 -4.00
N THR A 143 6.70 7.63 -3.14
CA THR A 143 7.21 9.00 -3.11
C THR A 143 8.47 9.09 -2.28
N GLY A 144 9.50 9.72 -2.82
CA GLY A 144 10.72 10.06 -2.09
C GLY A 144 10.63 11.45 -1.45
N TYR A 145 11.33 11.62 -0.36
CA TYR A 145 11.31 12.86 0.41
C TYR A 145 12.72 13.27 0.84
N TRP A 146 12.96 14.57 0.87
CA TRP A 146 13.98 15.16 1.73
C TRP A 146 13.42 15.27 3.14
N LEU A 147 14.20 14.82 4.13
CA LEU A 147 13.87 14.92 5.55
C LEU A 147 15.12 15.22 6.37
N ARG A 148 14.99 16.08 7.37
CA ARG A 148 16.12 16.58 8.17
C ARG A 148 16.12 16.02 9.57
N PHE A 149 17.34 15.70 10.10
CA PHE A 149 17.56 15.20 11.46
C PHE A 149 18.64 16.02 12.16
N GLU A 150 18.51 16.13 13.50
CA GLU A 150 19.51 16.79 14.33
C GLU A 150 20.70 15.88 14.68
N GLU A 151 20.51 14.57 14.56
CA GLU A 151 21.51 13.55 14.92
C GLU A 151 21.44 12.37 13.92
N THR A 152 22.55 11.64 13.81
CA THR A 152 22.58 10.35 13.15
C THR A 152 21.84 9.32 14.01
N GLY A 153 21.00 8.49 13.39
CA GLY A 153 20.20 7.51 14.12
C GLY A 153 19.58 6.46 13.22
N GLU A 154 18.67 5.71 13.81
CA GLU A 154 17.88 4.67 13.18
C GLU A 154 16.44 4.79 13.62
N THR A 155 15.51 4.49 12.70
CA THR A 155 14.07 4.44 12.99
C THR A 155 13.52 3.09 12.55
N ASP A 156 12.89 2.38 13.48
CA ASP A 156 12.14 1.16 13.18
C ASP A 156 10.73 1.51 12.74
N ILE A 157 10.38 1.18 11.51
CA ILE A 157 9.06 1.43 10.94
C ILE A 157 8.36 0.09 10.76
N THR A 158 7.26 -0.10 11.48
CA THR A 158 6.46 -1.34 11.45
C THR A 158 5.17 -1.12 10.70
N GLY A 159 4.84 -2.02 9.80
CA GLY A 159 3.62 -1.98 9.01
C GLY A 159 3.50 -3.13 8.04
N SER A 160 2.47 -3.12 7.22
CA SER A 160 2.27 -4.15 6.21
C SER A 160 3.21 -3.97 5.03
N SER A 161 3.77 -5.07 4.51
CA SER A 161 4.76 -5.00 3.42
C SER A 161 4.16 -4.44 2.12
N ILE A 162 4.98 -3.67 1.42
CA ILE A 162 4.72 -3.19 0.06
C ILE A 162 5.43 -4.14 -0.91
N ASN A 163 4.67 -4.95 -1.65
CA ASN A 163 5.23 -5.95 -2.58
C ASN A 163 5.07 -5.56 -4.04
N SER A 164 4.29 -4.52 -4.33
CA SER A 164 4.19 -3.91 -5.65
C SER A 164 3.82 -2.44 -5.54
N LEU A 165 4.33 -1.63 -6.45
CA LEU A 165 4.01 -0.20 -6.56
C LEU A 165 3.87 0.18 -8.03
N THR A 166 2.91 1.04 -8.32
CA THR A 166 2.87 1.83 -9.56
C THR A 166 3.20 3.26 -9.20
N ILE A 167 4.26 3.81 -9.76
CA ILE A 167 4.75 5.16 -9.48
C ILE A 167 4.53 6.02 -10.72
N PRO A 168 3.67 7.06 -10.64
CA PRO A 168 3.53 8.03 -11.73
C PRO A 168 4.80 8.85 -11.86
N MET A 169 5.25 9.04 -13.09
CA MET A 169 6.46 9.77 -13.43
C MET A 169 6.13 11.01 -14.23
N GLN A 170 6.84 12.09 -13.96
CA GLN A 170 6.82 13.30 -14.78
C GLN A 170 8.06 13.31 -15.68
N ALA A 171 8.03 14.09 -16.77
CA ALA A 171 9.23 14.26 -17.59
C ALA A 171 10.36 14.92 -16.77
N ASP A 172 11.60 14.49 -16.97
CA ASP A 172 12.83 14.92 -16.30
C ASP A 172 12.99 14.24 -14.91
N TRP A 173 13.36 14.96 -13.84
CA TRP A 173 13.72 14.38 -12.56
C TRP A 173 12.52 14.09 -11.66
N ASN A 174 12.48 12.89 -11.10
CA ASN A 174 11.50 12.43 -10.14
C ASN A 174 12.18 11.99 -8.86
N LEU A 175 11.58 12.28 -7.71
CA LEU A 175 12.04 11.82 -6.41
C LEU A 175 11.15 10.67 -5.95
N ILE A 176 11.67 9.46 -6.00
CA ILE A 176 10.92 8.22 -5.76
C ILE A 176 11.47 7.44 -4.57
N SER A 177 10.68 6.53 -4.03
CA SER A 177 11.12 5.53 -3.05
C SER A 177 10.73 4.11 -3.48
N GLY A 178 11.40 3.12 -2.91
CA GLY A 178 11.18 1.72 -3.20
C GLY A 178 10.08 1.06 -2.37
N MET A 179 10.12 -0.26 -2.37
CA MET A 179 9.20 -1.15 -1.66
C MET A 179 9.78 -1.63 -0.32
N SER A 180 9.13 -2.65 0.29
CA SER A 180 9.62 -3.29 1.52
C SER A 180 10.82 -4.21 1.31
N THR A 181 11.13 -4.55 0.07
CA THR A 181 12.31 -5.32 -0.33
C THR A 181 13.12 -4.54 -1.36
N PRO A 182 14.44 -4.72 -1.42
CA PRO A 182 15.26 -4.07 -2.43
C PRO A 182 14.79 -4.42 -3.86
N VAL A 183 14.81 -3.42 -4.74
CA VAL A 183 14.46 -3.58 -6.17
C VAL A 183 15.66 -3.19 -7.00
N GLN A 184 16.20 -4.12 -7.78
CA GLN A 184 17.29 -3.80 -8.71
C GLN A 184 16.79 -2.83 -9.79
N PHE A 185 17.64 -1.90 -10.22
CA PHE A 185 17.29 -0.96 -11.30
C PHE A 185 16.83 -1.68 -12.58
N THR A 186 17.41 -2.86 -12.85
CA THR A 186 17.07 -3.69 -14.02
C THR A 186 15.70 -4.37 -13.90
N ASP A 187 15.13 -4.43 -12.70
CA ASP A 187 13.84 -5.07 -12.43
C ASP A 187 12.70 -4.05 -12.40
N ILE A 188 13.00 -2.77 -12.58
CA ILE A 188 11.99 -1.73 -12.80
C ILE A 188 11.29 -2.00 -14.13
N VAL A 189 9.98 -2.22 -14.07
CA VAL A 189 9.16 -2.36 -15.28
C VAL A 189 8.77 -0.98 -15.79
N ASP A 190 9.20 -0.65 -16.98
CA ASP A 190 8.99 0.62 -17.69
C ASP A 190 8.23 0.35 -19.00
N PRO A 191 6.89 0.35 -18.98
CA PRO A 191 6.09 -0.05 -20.14
C PRO A 191 6.24 0.90 -21.34
N GLU A 192 6.48 2.18 -21.05
CA GLU A 192 6.59 3.22 -22.07
C GLU A 192 8.04 3.46 -22.54
N GLY A 193 9.03 2.90 -21.84
CA GLY A 193 10.44 3.09 -22.17
C GLY A 193 10.94 4.51 -21.90
N ILE A 194 10.43 5.13 -20.85
CA ILE A 194 10.74 6.53 -20.49
C ILE A 194 11.92 6.69 -19.55
N VAL A 195 12.31 5.64 -18.82
CA VAL A 195 13.42 5.70 -17.85
C VAL A 195 14.76 5.87 -18.56
N ILE A 196 15.55 6.84 -18.14
CA ILE A 196 16.89 7.07 -18.68
C ILE A 196 17.89 6.21 -17.90
N PRO A 197 18.56 5.23 -18.55
CA PRO A 197 19.53 4.36 -17.86
C PRO A 197 20.68 5.14 -17.22
N GLY A 198 21.08 4.69 -16.01
CA GLY A 198 22.19 5.31 -15.28
C GLY A 198 21.86 6.62 -14.58
N THR A 199 20.57 6.94 -14.43
CA THR A 199 20.10 8.15 -13.74
C THR A 199 19.45 7.89 -12.38
N LEU A 200 19.64 6.70 -11.81
CA LEU A 200 19.24 6.43 -10.43
C LEU A 200 20.34 6.94 -9.48
N PHE A 201 20.01 7.93 -8.64
CA PHE A 201 20.93 8.51 -7.69
C PHE A 201 20.34 8.53 -6.28
N GLY A 202 21.03 7.92 -5.34
CA GLY A 202 20.80 8.11 -3.90
C GLY A 202 21.57 9.30 -3.35
N PHE A 203 21.44 9.52 -2.06
CA PHE A 203 22.15 10.57 -1.32
C PHE A 203 22.72 10.03 -0.01
N GLY A 204 24.03 10.22 0.13
CA GLY A 204 24.79 10.03 1.35
C GLY A 204 25.43 11.36 1.74
N GLU A 205 26.77 11.43 1.82
CA GLU A 205 27.47 12.71 1.92
C GLU A 205 27.37 13.55 0.63
N SER A 206 27.06 12.88 -0.48
CA SER A 206 26.86 13.46 -1.81
C SER A 206 25.88 12.58 -2.61
N TYR A 207 25.52 13.02 -3.80
CA TYR A 207 24.79 12.18 -4.74
C TYR A 207 25.69 11.06 -5.27
N GLU A 208 25.19 9.83 -5.17
CA GLU A 208 25.87 8.63 -5.62
C GLU A 208 24.94 7.84 -6.53
N GLN A 209 25.50 7.35 -7.65
CA GLN A 209 24.74 6.49 -8.55
C GLN A 209 24.42 5.18 -7.83
N ALA A 210 23.17 4.75 -7.90
CA ALA A 210 22.66 3.53 -7.29
C ALA A 210 22.25 2.51 -8.36
N ASP A 211 22.35 1.23 -8.02
CA ASP A 211 21.93 0.12 -8.87
C ASP A 211 20.63 -0.53 -8.36
N GLU A 212 20.19 -0.15 -7.16
CA GLU A 212 18.96 -0.66 -6.53
C GLU A 212 18.25 0.41 -5.71
N LEU A 213 16.95 0.20 -5.48
CA LEU A 213 16.13 0.95 -4.53
C LEU A 213 16.07 0.16 -3.22
N GLU A 214 16.75 0.65 -2.20
CA GLU A 214 16.71 0.06 -0.86
C GLU A 214 15.44 0.48 -0.10
N PRO A 215 14.86 -0.39 0.76
CA PRO A 215 13.73 -0.03 1.61
C PRO A 215 14.01 1.18 2.50
N GLY A 216 13.08 2.14 2.54
CA GLY A 216 13.19 3.33 3.37
C GLY A 216 14.12 4.42 2.84
N LYS A 217 14.83 4.18 1.75
CA LYS A 217 15.63 5.18 1.05
C LYS A 217 14.86 5.80 -0.10
N ALA A 218 15.26 7.01 -0.50
CA ALA A 218 14.71 7.66 -1.68
C ALA A 218 15.81 7.97 -2.69
N TYR A 219 15.39 8.12 -3.94
CA TYR A 219 16.29 8.23 -5.09
C TYR A 219 15.72 9.22 -6.10
N TRP A 220 16.64 9.94 -6.73
CA TRP A 220 16.36 10.64 -7.97
C TRP A 220 16.41 9.67 -9.13
N LEU A 221 15.37 9.71 -9.98
CA LEU A 221 15.30 8.98 -11.23
C LEU A 221 14.85 9.92 -12.34
N ARG A 222 15.51 9.85 -13.50
CA ARG A 222 15.20 10.72 -14.63
C ARG A 222 14.47 9.97 -15.72
N THR A 223 13.43 10.61 -16.29
CA THR A 223 12.64 10.09 -17.40
C THR A 223 12.65 11.06 -18.59
N THR A 224 12.38 10.54 -19.78
CA THR A 224 12.27 11.34 -21.01
C THR A 224 10.92 11.99 -21.20
N ASP A 225 9.87 11.41 -20.59
CA ASP A 225 8.48 11.84 -20.71
C ASP A 225 7.72 11.48 -19.42
N SER A 226 6.48 11.94 -19.30
CA SER A 226 5.55 11.49 -18.27
C SER A 226 4.99 10.12 -18.60
N GLY A 227 4.70 9.33 -17.58
CA GLY A 227 4.17 7.97 -17.69
C GLY A 227 4.13 7.29 -16.33
N GLU A 228 4.37 5.99 -16.28
CA GLU A 228 4.44 5.25 -15.03
C GLU A 228 5.51 4.17 -15.06
N ILE A 229 6.03 3.83 -13.88
CA ILE A 229 6.89 2.66 -13.67
C ILE A 229 6.23 1.71 -12.66
N HIS A 230 6.54 0.41 -12.78
CA HIS A 230 6.06 -0.58 -11.84
C HIS A 230 7.23 -1.27 -11.15
N LEU A 231 7.09 -1.46 -9.83
CA LEU A 231 8.00 -2.20 -8.98
C LEU A 231 7.28 -3.44 -8.44
N GLY A 232 7.88 -4.64 -8.49
CA GLY A 232 7.37 -5.90 -7.96
C GLY A 232 6.71 -6.81 -8.97
#